data_6fbc71eb07a7410d925b2545ebfc4cdf
#
_entry.id   6fbc71eb07a7410d925b2545ebfc4cdf
#
_cell.length_a   1.000
_cell.length_b   1.000
_cell.length_c   1.000
_cell.angle_alpha   90.00
_cell.angle_beta   90.00
_cell.angle_gamma   90.00
#
_symmetry.space_group_name_H-M   'P 1'
#
loop_
_entity.id
_entity.type
_entity.pdbx_description
1 polymer ?
#
loop_
_entity_poly.entity_id
_entity_poly.type
_entity_poly.pdbx_seq_one_letter_code
_entity_poly.pdbx_strand_id
1 'polypeptide(L)'
;MLNDEQHTPWSAQVAAETIGAQSARRGPLLPVLHALQETFGYVDPRAVPLIAAALNLSRADVHGVLTFYSDLRSTPPGAVRVQVCRGEACQAMGGNGLAEHATRTLGLSFGQTAADGSLTLDEVFCLGNCALGPTVTVNGHLHGRVREGRLDQLINDSAHGDPTHADPAHADLNRGAPTLDGLTRGDLAGSEERA
;
A
#
# COMPACT_ATOMS: atom_id res chain seq x y z
N MET A 1 17.17 -0.91 15.24
CA MET A 1 16.04 -0.62 16.13
C MET A 1 15.22 0.50 15.52
N LEU A 2 14.69 0.32 14.32
CA LEU A 2 13.94 1.35 13.59
C LEU A 2 12.79 0.65 12.88
N ASN A 3 11.61 0.78 13.36
CA ASN A 3 10.28 0.60 12.75
C ASN A 3 9.24 -0.15 13.60
N ASP A 4 9.48 -0.31 14.91
CA ASP A 4 8.42 -0.77 15.81
C ASP A 4 7.42 0.36 16.16
N GLU A 5 7.72 1.61 15.73
CA GLU A 5 6.91 2.79 16.05
C GLU A 5 5.82 3.15 15.03
N GLN A 6 5.77 2.48 13.87
CA GLN A 6 4.79 2.85 12.82
C GLN A 6 3.46 2.10 12.93
N HIS A 7 3.42 0.95 13.59
CA HIS A 7 2.19 0.16 13.72
C HIS A 7 1.99 -0.33 15.15
N THR A 8 0.74 -0.33 15.59
CA THR A 8 0.36 -0.85 16.91
C THR A 8 0.56 -2.37 16.95
N PRO A 9 1.19 -2.94 17.99
CA PRO A 9 1.25 -4.38 18.16
C PRO A 9 -0.15 -4.99 18.18
N TRP A 10 -0.30 -6.22 17.65
CA TRP A 10 -1.59 -6.88 17.57
C TRP A 10 -2.28 -6.93 18.95
N SER A 11 -3.52 -6.46 18.99
CA SER A 11 -4.43 -6.56 20.12
C SER A 11 -5.83 -6.85 19.63
N ALA A 12 -6.47 -7.88 20.19
CA ALA A 12 -7.86 -8.23 19.86
C ALA A 12 -8.85 -7.11 20.23
N GLN A 13 -8.55 -6.36 21.30
CA GLN A 13 -9.37 -5.23 21.72
C GLN A 13 -9.29 -4.09 20.69
N VAL A 14 -8.09 -3.67 20.32
CA VAL A 14 -7.88 -2.62 19.31
C VAL A 14 -8.48 -3.03 17.95
N ALA A 15 -8.34 -4.31 17.58
CA ALA A 15 -8.97 -4.84 16.38
C ALA A 15 -10.51 -4.73 16.43
N ALA A 16 -11.13 -5.09 17.56
CA ALA A 16 -12.58 -4.99 17.73
C ALA A 16 -13.07 -3.53 17.67
N GLU A 17 -12.33 -2.60 18.27
CA GLU A 17 -12.62 -1.15 18.22
C GLU A 17 -12.51 -0.62 16.78
N THR A 18 -11.44 -0.98 16.07
CA THR A 18 -11.23 -0.61 14.65
C THR A 18 -12.35 -1.16 13.75
N ILE A 19 -12.73 -2.43 13.93
CA ILE A 19 -13.84 -3.06 13.20
C ILE A 19 -15.16 -2.31 13.51
N GLY A 20 -15.44 -2.05 14.78
CA GLY A 20 -16.65 -1.35 15.22
C GLY A 20 -16.78 0.04 14.58
N ALA A 21 -15.69 0.80 14.51
CA ALA A 21 -15.69 2.13 13.92
C ALA A 21 -16.05 2.17 12.43
N GLN A 22 -15.80 1.08 11.69
CA GLN A 22 -16.07 0.98 10.26
C GLN A 22 -17.37 0.22 9.93
N SER A 23 -17.95 -0.53 10.87
CA SER A 23 -19.05 -1.48 10.63
C SER A 23 -20.35 -0.83 10.14
N ALA A 24 -20.59 0.43 10.47
CA ALA A 24 -21.78 1.17 10.03
C ALA A 24 -21.72 1.69 8.59
N ARG A 25 -20.57 1.58 7.92
CA ARG A 25 -20.39 2.05 6.54
C ARG A 25 -21.11 1.13 5.55
N ARG A 26 -21.48 1.68 4.41
CA ARG A 26 -22.01 0.87 3.30
C ARG A 26 -20.89 0.03 2.70
N GLY A 27 -21.05 -1.31 2.65
CA GLY A 27 -20.02 -2.23 2.17
C GLY A 27 -18.76 -2.24 3.07
N PRO A 28 -18.92 -2.53 4.37
CA PRO A 28 -17.89 -2.22 5.38
C PRO A 28 -16.65 -3.12 5.34
N LEU A 29 -16.67 -4.25 4.62
CA LEU A 29 -15.58 -5.24 4.68
C LEU A 29 -14.23 -4.66 4.23
N LEU A 30 -14.14 -4.03 3.05
CA LEU A 30 -12.90 -3.41 2.59
C LEU A 30 -12.44 -2.25 3.48
N PRO A 31 -13.30 -1.29 3.87
CA PRO A 31 -12.93 -0.28 4.87
C PRO A 31 -12.38 -0.85 6.18
N VAL A 32 -12.96 -1.94 6.68
CA VAL A 32 -12.47 -2.63 7.89
C VAL A 32 -11.08 -3.22 7.65
N LEU A 33 -10.88 -3.93 6.54
CA LEU A 33 -9.58 -4.55 6.22
C LEU A 33 -8.48 -3.49 6.06
N HIS A 34 -8.76 -2.38 5.37
CA HIS A 34 -7.82 -1.26 5.26
C HIS A 34 -7.50 -0.62 6.61
N ALA A 35 -8.51 -0.33 7.42
CA ALA A 35 -8.30 0.25 8.75
C ALA A 35 -7.46 -0.65 9.67
N LEU A 36 -7.67 -1.96 9.62
CA LEU A 36 -6.84 -2.92 10.35
C LEU A 36 -5.39 -2.92 9.82
N GLN A 37 -5.21 -2.90 8.50
CA GLN A 37 -3.88 -2.83 7.91
C GLN A 37 -3.16 -1.52 8.22
N GLU A 38 -3.85 -0.39 8.25
CA GLU A 38 -3.30 0.90 8.69
C GLU A 38 -2.89 0.87 10.16
N THR A 39 -3.69 0.21 11.02
CA THR A 39 -3.42 0.14 12.46
C THR A 39 -2.25 -0.78 12.79
N PHE A 40 -2.20 -1.98 12.19
CA PHE A 40 -1.27 -3.04 12.54
C PHE A 40 -0.17 -3.29 11.49
N GLY A 41 -0.22 -2.62 10.32
CA GLY A 41 0.66 -2.87 9.17
C GLY A 41 0.25 -4.08 8.32
N TYR A 42 -0.68 -4.90 8.82
CA TYR A 42 -1.22 -6.09 8.16
C TYR A 42 -2.57 -6.47 8.75
N VAL A 43 -3.30 -7.34 8.09
CA VAL A 43 -4.54 -7.92 8.63
C VAL A 43 -4.20 -9.26 9.28
N ASP A 44 -4.06 -9.27 10.60
CA ASP A 44 -3.76 -10.50 11.33
C ASP A 44 -4.85 -11.57 11.08
N PRO A 45 -4.51 -12.82 10.78
CA PRO A 45 -5.49 -13.90 10.60
C PRO A 45 -6.46 -14.07 11.77
N ARG A 46 -6.05 -13.68 12.99
CA ARG A 46 -6.92 -13.66 14.18
C ARG A 46 -8.04 -12.64 14.10
N ALA A 47 -7.94 -11.62 13.22
CA ALA A 47 -9.02 -10.67 12.96
C ALA A 47 -10.16 -11.29 12.15
N VAL A 48 -9.91 -12.29 11.31
CA VAL A 48 -10.91 -12.88 10.41
C VAL A 48 -12.19 -13.32 11.14
N PRO A 49 -12.15 -14.08 12.25
CA PRO A 49 -13.35 -14.43 12.99
C PRO A 49 -14.04 -13.22 13.64
N LEU A 50 -13.31 -12.19 14.05
CA LEU A 50 -13.89 -10.97 14.63
C LEU A 50 -14.64 -10.16 13.56
N ILE A 51 -14.05 -10.01 12.38
CA ILE A 51 -14.69 -9.35 11.23
C ILE A 51 -15.96 -10.10 10.82
N ALA A 52 -15.85 -11.42 10.67
CA ALA A 52 -16.97 -12.29 10.29
C ALA A 52 -18.17 -12.14 11.25
N ALA A 53 -17.90 -12.15 12.55
CA ALA A 53 -18.92 -11.98 13.57
C ALA A 53 -19.55 -10.56 13.55
N ALA A 54 -18.70 -9.51 13.45
CA ALA A 54 -19.16 -8.12 13.47
C ALA A 54 -19.99 -7.73 12.23
N LEU A 55 -19.65 -8.28 11.06
CA LEU A 55 -20.30 -7.93 9.80
C LEU A 55 -21.35 -8.96 9.34
N ASN A 56 -21.61 -9.99 10.14
CA ASN A 56 -22.50 -11.11 9.80
C ASN A 56 -22.13 -11.76 8.45
N LEU A 57 -20.83 -12.04 8.26
CA LEU A 57 -20.25 -12.72 7.10
C LEU A 57 -19.69 -14.09 7.50
N SER A 58 -19.47 -14.96 6.52
CA SER A 58 -18.70 -16.17 6.78
C SER A 58 -17.20 -15.86 6.87
N ARG A 59 -16.43 -16.68 7.58
CA ARG A 59 -14.96 -16.59 7.59
C ARG A 59 -14.37 -16.78 6.18
N ALA A 60 -15.02 -17.59 5.35
CA ALA A 60 -14.62 -17.81 3.97
C ALA A 60 -14.76 -16.55 3.11
N ASP A 61 -15.85 -15.79 3.27
CA ASP A 61 -16.05 -14.51 2.56
C ASP A 61 -14.95 -13.51 2.94
N VAL A 62 -14.66 -13.36 4.24
CA VAL A 62 -13.61 -12.44 4.72
C VAL A 62 -12.25 -12.87 4.19
N HIS A 63 -11.92 -14.17 4.30
CA HIS A 63 -10.65 -14.70 3.81
C HIS A 63 -10.53 -14.58 2.28
N GLY A 64 -11.62 -14.81 1.55
CA GLY A 64 -11.65 -14.64 0.09
C GLY A 64 -11.33 -13.21 -0.34
N VAL A 65 -11.88 -12.21 0.34
CA VAL A 65 -11.56 -10.81 0.06
C VAL A 65 -10.12 -10.49 0.47
N LEU A 66 -9.66 -10.93 1.64
CA LEU A 66 -8.29 -10.69 2.11
C LEU A 66 -7.24 -11.25 1.15
N THR A 67 -7.49 -12.40 0.52
CA THR A 67 -6.55 -13.04 -0.41
C THR A 67 -6.72 -12.58 -1.86
N PHE A 68 -7.84 -12.00 -2.21
CA PHE A 68 -8.11 -11.47 -3.55
C PHE A 68 -7.36 -10.17 -3.82
N TYR A 69 -7.30 -9.27 -2.84
CA TYR A 69 -6.65 -7.98 -3.00
C TYR A 69 -5.17 -8.07 -2.63
N SER A 70 -4.28 -7.88 -3.61
CA SER A 70 -2.82 -8.02 -3.45
C SER A 70 -2.18 -6.97 -2.55
N ASP A 71 -2.84 -5.85 -2.30
CA ASP A 71 -2.41 -4.79 -1.38
C ASP A 71 -2.74 -5.09 0.09
N LEU A 72 -3.65 -6.04 0.35
CA LEU A 72 -3.92 -6.55 1.69
C LEU A 72 -2.90 -7.63 2.07
N ARG A 73 -2.33 -7.51 3.25
CA ARG A 73 -1.32 -8.42 3.78
C ARG A 73 -1.84 -9.19 4.98
N SER A 74 -1.49 -10.47 5.06
CA SER A 74 -1.80 -11.33 6.22
C SER A 74 -0.59 -11.54 7.16
N THR A 75 0.56 -10.97 6.82
CA THR A 75 1.81 -11.04 7.59
C THR A 75 2.44 -9.67 7.73
N PRO A 76 3.16 -9.39 8.83
CA PRO A 76 3.86 -8.12 9.01
C PRO A 76 4.80 -7.82 7.85
N PRO A 77 4.85 -6.56 7.37
CA PRO A 77 5.89 -6.15 6.43
C PRO A 77 7.25 -6.07 7.12
N GLY A 78 8.31 -6.09 6.32
CA GLY A 78 9.65 -5.78 6.81
C GLY A 78 9.83 -4.29 7.12
N ALA A 79 10.96 -3.97 7.75
CA ALA A 79 11.34 -2.61 8.11
C ALA A 79 11.41 -1.68 6.90
N VAL A 80 11.87 -2.17 5.76
CA VAL A 80 11.83 -1.47 4.47
C VAL A 80 10.85 -2.19 3.55
N ARG A 81 9.89 -1.46 3.00
CA ARG A 81 8.95 -1.99 2.00
C ARG A 81 9.24 -1.40 0.63
N VAL A 82 9.59 -2.26 -0.31
CA VAL A 82 9.85 -1.91 -1.71
C VAL A 82 8.74 -2.45 -2.58
N GLN A 83 8.11 -1.58 -3.39
CA GLN A 83 7.11 -1.99 -4.36
C GLN A 83 7.57 -1.60 -5.76
N VAL A 84 7.64 -2.55 -6.67
CA VAL A 84 8.05 -2.34 -8.06
C VAL A 84 6.84 -2.35 -8.97
N CYS A 85 6.69 -1.30 -9.77
CA CYS A 85 5.59 -1.20 -10.73
C CYS A 85 5.77 -2.17 -11.90
N ARG A 86 4.77 -3.04 -12.11
CA ARG A 86 4.69 -4.02 -13.20
C ARG A 86 3.67 -3.61 -14.27
N GLY A 87 3.18 -2.36 -14.25
CA GLY A 87 2.27 -1.84 -15.29
C GLY A 87 2.95 -1.75 -16.64
N GLU A 88 2.18 -1.88 -17.74
CA GLU A 88 2.65 -1.93 -19.12
C GLU A 88 3.62 -0.81 -19.49
N ALA A 89 3.32 0.44 -19.13
CA ALA A 89 4.20 1.57 -19.42
C ALA A 89 5.56 1.44 -18.73
N CYS A 90 5.59 0.94 -17.49
CA CYS A 90 6.85 0.70 -16.77
C CYS A 90 7.63 -0.45 -17.40
N GLN A 91 6.96 -1.52 -17.82
CA GLN A 91 7.60 -2.65 -18.54
C GLN A 91 8.23 -2.18 -19.86
N ALA A 92 7.50 -1.39 -20.66
CA ALA A 92 8.00 -0.83 -21.90
C ALA A 92 9.24 0.07 -21.72
N MET A 93 9.41 0.67 -20.53
CA MET A 93 10.53 1.54 -20.18
C MET A 93 11.65 0.82 -19.40
N GLY A 94 11.68 -0.52 -19.41
CA GLY A 94 12.72 -1.32 -18.76
C GLY A 94 12.36 -1.84 -17.36
N GLY A 95 11.09 -1.75 -16.95
CA GLY A 95 10.62 -2.22 -15.65
C GLY A 95 10.84 -3.73 -15.41
N ASN A 96 10.88 -4.55 -16.46
CA ASN A 96 11.19 -5.97 -16.32
C ASN A 96 12.63 -6.20 -15.85
N GLY A 97 13.62 -5.53 -16.45
CA GLY A 97 15.01 -5.59 -16.00
C GLY A 97 15.17 -5.12 -14.55
N LEU A 98 14.47 -4.04 -14.17
CA LEU A 98 14.48 -3.55 -12.80
C LEU A 98 13.88 -4.58 -11.81
N ALA A 99 12.80 -5.25 -12.19
CA ALA A 99 12.17 -6.29 -11.37
C ALA A 99 13.07 -7.53 -11.20
N GLU A 100 13.72 -7.97 -12.28
CA GLU A 100 14.70 -9.06 -12.25
C GLU A 100 15.94 -8.69 -11.40
N HIS A 101 16.41 -7.45 -11.50
CA HIS A 101 17.49 -6.94 -10.66
C HIS A 101 17.10 -6.99 -9.18
N ALA A 102 15.90 -6.46 -8.84
CA ALA A 102 15.40 -6.45 -7.47
C ALA A 102 15.34 -7.86 -6.87
N THR A 103 14.70 -8.82 -7.57
CA THR A 103 14.58 -10.20 -7.08
C THR A 103 15.92 -10.89 -6.92
N ARG A 104 16.84 -10.69 -7.86
CA ARG A 104 18.19 -11.28 -7.84
C ARG A 104 19.05 -10.69 -6.72
N THR A 105 19.07 -9.37 -6.58
CA THR A 105 19.94 -8.67 -5.62
C THR A 105 19.50 -8.87 -4.19
N LEU A 106 18.16 -8.85 -3.96
CA LEU A 106 17.57 -9.02 -2.64
C LEU A 106 17.40 -10.49 -2.24
N GLY A 107 17.48 -11.43 -3.20
CA GLY A 107 17.24 -12.85 -2.93
C GLY A 107 15.80 -13.15 -2.52
N LEU A 108 14.85 -12.28 -2.89
CA LEU A 108 13.42 -12.38 -2.54
C LEU A 108 12.58 -12.51 -3.80
N SER A 109 11.51 -13.30 -3.72
CA SER A 109 10.42 -13.24 -4.70
C SER A 109 9.44 -12.12 -4.32
N PHE A 110 8.64 -11.66 -5.29
CA PHE A 110 7.57 -10.71 -5.00
C PHE A 110 6.58 -11.29 -3.98
N GLY A 111 6.11 -10.44 -3.07
CA GLY A 111 5.24 -10.79 -1.96
C GLY A 111 5.98 -11.38 -0.75
N GLN A 112 7.31 -11.49 -0.79
CA GLN A 112 8.11 -12.04 0.30
C GLN A 112 8.74 -10.97 1.19
N THR A 113 8.86 -11.32 2.46
CA THR A 113 9.63 -10.58 3.46
C THR A 113 10.89 -11.38 3.79
N ALA A 114 12.02 -10.71 3.91
CA ALA A 114 13.28 -11.30 4.33
C ALA A 114 13.14 -11.97 5.71
N ALA A 115 13.84 -13.09 5.92
CA ALA A 115 13.71 -13.90 7.14
C ALA A 115 14.08 -13.11 8.42
N ASP A 116 14.92 -12.10 8.30
CA ASP A 116 15.32 -11.20 9.39
C ASP A 116 14.34 -10.02 9.58
N GLY A 117 13.27 -9.94 8.79
CA GLY A 117 12.31 -8.85 8.84
C GLY A 117 12.83 -7.50 8.31
N SER A 118 14.01 -7.46 7.69
CA SER A 118 14.62 -6.22 7.24
C SER A 118 13.90 -5.58 6.05
N LEU A 119 13.41 -6.39 5.11
CA LEU A 119 12.86 -5.90 3.85
C LEU A 119 11.70 -6.76 3.36
N THR A 120 10.72 -6.10 2.75
CA THR A 120 9.65 -6.73 1.95
C THR A 120 9.74 -6.25 0.51
N LEU A 121 9.71 -7.20 -0.43
CA LEU A 121 9.64 -6.92 -1.87
C LEU A 121 8.24 -7.24 -2.39
N ASP A 122 7.50 -6.25 -2.87
CA ASP A 122 6.18 -6.38 -3.45
C ASP A 122 6.16 -5.94 -4.91
N GLU A 123 5.18 -6.41 -5.68
CA GLU A 123 4.86 -5.87 -7.00
C GLU A 123 3.50 -5.16 -6.99
N VAL A 124 3.36 -4.14 -7.82
CA VAL A 124 2.09 -3.43 -8.04
C VAL A 124 1.86 -3.22 -9.53
N PHE A 125 0.60 -3.27 -9.98
CA PHE A 125 0.29 -3.23 -11.41
C PHE A 125 -0.04 -1.84 -11.94
N CYS A 126 0.11 -0.80 -11.18
CA CYS A 126 0.28 0.60 -11.60
C CYS A 126 0.35 1.51 -10.37
N LEU A 127 1.37 2.36 -10.31
CA LEU A 127 1.52 3.40 -9.27
C LEU A 127 0.99 4.77 -9.71
N GLY A 128 0.39 4.84 -10.91
CA GLY A 128 -0.14 6.09 -11.45
C GLY A 128 0.91 7.03 -12.07
N ASN A 129 2.19 6.70 -12.01
CA ASN A 129 3.31 7.55 -12.45
C ASN A 129 3.88 7.11 -13.81
N CYS A 130 3.02 6.77 -14.77
CA CYS A 130 3.41 6.14 -16.03
C CYS A 130 4.35 6.99 -16.89
N ALA A 131 4.24 8.33 -16.84
CA ALA A 131 5.09 9.25 -17.59
C ALA A 131 6.57 9.26 -17.08
N LEU A 132 6.80 8.77 -15.89
CA LEU A 132 8.10 8.71 -15.23
C LEU A 132 8.54 7.27 -14.94
N GLY A 133 8.09 6.30 -15.74
CA GLY A 133 8.52 4.90 -15.60
C GLY A 133 10.03 4.69 -15.87
N PRO A 134 10.63 3.60 -15.38
CA PRO A 134 10.12 2.68 -14.38
C PRO A 134 9.94 3.33 -13.01
N THR A 135 8.92 2.89 -12.27
CA THR A 135 8.53 3.49 -10.99
C THR A 135 8.56 2.46 -9.87
N VAL A 136 9.04 2.87 -8.71
CA VAL A 136 9.01 2.10 -7.47
C VAL A 136 8.49 2.96 -6.32
N THR A 137 8.01 2.32 -5.25
CA THR A 137 7.90 2.99 -3.95
C THR A 137 8.84 2.33 -2.95
N VAL A 138 9.42 3.14 -2.07
CA VAL A 138 10.18 2.68 -0.92
C VAL A 138 9.59 3.34 0.31
N ASN A 139 9.09 2.54 1.24
CA ASN A 139 8.34 2.99 2.42
C ASN A 139 7.20 3.98 2.08
N GLY A 140 6.49 3.75 0.97
CA GLY A 140 5.40 4.59 0.49
C GLY A 140 5.84 5.84 -0.30
N HIS A 141 7.14 6.17 -0.32
CA HIS A 141 7.66 7.28 -1.13
C HIS A 141 7.82 6.85 -2.60
N LEU A 142 7.21 7.60 -3.51
CA LEU A 142 7.19 7.30 -4.94
C LEU A 142 8.45 7.83 -5.62
N HIS A 143 9.12 6.97 -6.42
CA HIS A 143 10.31 7.31 -7.19
C HIS A 143 10.11 6.91 -8.66
N GLY A 144 10.32 7.88 -9.55
CA GLY A 144 10.23 7.65 -11.00
C GLY A 144 11.61 7.55 -11.66
N ARG A 145 11.63 7.04 -12.91
CA ARG A 145 12.83 6.86 -13.73
C ARG A 145 13.92 6.05 -13.02
N VAL A 146 13.49 5.08 -12.21
CA VAL A 146 14.38 4.29 -11.37
C VAL A 146 15.12 3.27 -12.24
N ARG A 147 16.45 3.27 -12.11
CA ARG A 147 17.35 2.26 -12.66
C ARG A 147 17.93 1.41 -11.54
N GLU A 148 18.55 0.29 -11.89
CA GLU A 148 19.11 -0.69 -10.94
C GLU A 148 19.92 -0.04 -9.81
N GLY A 149 20.99 0.72 -10.15
CA GLY A 149 21.83 1.36 -9.14
C GLY A 149 21.09 2.42 -8.28
N ARG A 150 20.02 3.05 -8.82
CA ARG A 150 19.18 3.96 -8.03
C ARG A 150 18.29 3.21 -7.06
N LEU A 151 17.78 2.04 -7.47
CA LEU A 151 17.03 1.17 -6.57
C LEU A 151 17.88 0.73 -5.38
N ASP A 152 19.11 0.28 -5.64
CA ASP A 152 20.04 -0.15 -4.59
C ASP A 152 20.33 0.99 -3.61
N GLN A 153 20.55 2.20 -4.11
CA GLN A 153 20.72 3.39 -3.27
C GLN A 153 19.51 3.67 -2.39
N LEU A 154 18.29 3.70 -2.98
CA LEU A 154 17.05 3.98 -2.25
C LEU A 154 16.81 2.98 -1.12
N ILE A 155 17.11 1.70 -1.36
CA ILE A 155 16.99 0.65 -0.35
C ILE A 155 18.00 0.88 0.77
N ASN A 156 19.28 1.14 0.44
CA ASN A 156 20.33 1.37 1.41
C ASN A 156 20.06 2.62 2.26
N ASP A 157 19.64 3.73 1.63
CA ASP A 157 19.31 4.98 2.32
C ASP A 157 18.16 4.76 3.32
N SER A 158 17.13 4.01 2.90
CA SER A 158 15.98 3.68 3.75
C SER A 158 16.33 2.74 4.91
N ALA A 159 17.28 1.82 4.71
CA ALA A 159 17.76 0.92 5.75
C ALA A 159 18.60 1.65 6.82
N HIS A 160 19.24 2.76 6.46
CA HIS A 160 20.10 3.55 7.36
C HIS A 160 19.39 4.77 7.98
N GLY A 161 18.08 4.94 7.72
CA GLY A 161 17.26 5.95 8.39
C GLY A 161 17.48 7.38 7.90
N ASP A 162 17.93 7.60 6.66
CA ASP A 162 18.01 8.94 6.08
C ASP A 162 16.67 9.33 5.41
N PRO A 163 15.84 10.19 6.05
CA PRO A 163 14.55 10.61 5.50
C PRO A 163 14.67 11.64 4.37
N THR A 164 15.88 12.02 3.94
CA THR A 164 16.10 13.21 3.09
C THR A 164 15.88 12.97 1.60
N HIS A 165 15.49 11.78 1.16
CA HIS A 165 15.18 11.48 -0.25
C HIS A 165 13.68 11.42 -0.58
N ALA A 166 12.85 12.23 0.07
CA ALA A 166 11.56 12.59 -0.51
C ALA A 166 11.86 13.40 -1.78
N ASP A 167 11.53 12.86 -2.96
CA ASP A 167 11.65 13.60 -4.23
C ASP A 167 10.85 14.91 -4.09
N PRO A 168 11.47 16.09 -4.12
CA PRO A 168 10.78 17.37 -3.90
C PRO A 168 9.66 17.62 -4.92
N ALA A 169 9.64 16.90 -6.04
CA ALA A 169 8.60 17.01 -7.05
C ALA A 169 7.24 16.40 -6.60
N HIS A 170 7.19 15.62 -5.53
CA HIS A 170 5.95 14.98 -5.05
C HIS A 170 5.43 15.53 -3.72
N ALA A 171 6.18 16.39 -3.04
CA ALA A 171 5.75 17.01 -1.79
C ALA A 171 4.50 17.91 -1.98
N ASP A 172 4.26 18.42 -3.18
CA ASP A 172 3.15 19.32 -3.48
C ASP A 172 1.86 18.64 -3.96
N LEU A 173 1.90 17.39 -4.43
CA LEU A 173 0.70 16.71 -4.94
C LEU A 173 -0.25 16.24 -3.83
N ASN A 174 0.23 16.13 -2.60
CA ASN A 174 -0.61 15.72 -1.46
C ASN A 174 -1.12 16.90 -0.61
N ARG A 175 -0.74 18.13 -0.94
CA ARG A 175 -1.24 19.34 -0.32
C ARG A 175 -2.35 19.93 -1.15
N GLY A 176 -3.53 19.39 -1.06
CA GLY A 176 -4.68 20.08 -1.63
C GLY A 176 -5.61 19.26 -2.52
N ALA A 177 -5.72 17.98 -2.29
CA ALA A 177 -6.91 17.29 -2.80
C ALA A 177 -8.11 17.89 -2.05
N PRO A 178 -9.03 18.60 -2.74
CA PRO A 178 -10.24 19.06 -2.10
C PRO A 178 -11.01 17.84 -1.60
N THR A 179 -11.31 17.82 -0.32
CA THR A 179 -12.24 16.85 0.24
C THR A 179 -13.57 17.00 -0.48
N LEU A 180 -14.07 15.92 -1.07
CA LEU A 180 -15.36 15.87 -1.79
C LEU A 180 -16.58 16.12 -0.88
N ASP A 181 -16.38 16.52 0.36
CA ASP A 181 -17.45 16.78 1.34
C ASP A 181 -18.25 18.07 1.09
N GLY A 182 -17.91 18.85 0.06
CA GLY A 182 -18.56 20.11 -0.28
C GLY A 182 -19.41 20.10 -1.55
N LEU A 183 -19.40 19.03 -2.35
CA LEU A 183 -20.17 18.97 -3.60
C LEU A 183 -21.60 18.50 -3.30
N THR A 184 -22.51 19.44 -3.15
CA THR A 184 -23.94 19.15 -3.11
C THR A 184 -24.45 18.76 -4.50
N ARG A 185 -25.48 17.93 -4.54
CA ARG A 185 -26.10 17.36 -5.76
C ARG A 185 -26.63 18.43 -6.77
N GLY A 186 -26.51 19.71 -6.43
CA GLY A 186 -26.96 20.85 -7.24
C GLY A 186 -25.96 21.34 -8.29
N ASP A 187 -24.67 21.02 -8.15
CA ASP A 187 -23.65 21.60 -9.02
C ASP A 187 -23.40 20.83 -10.34
N LEU A 188 -24.08 19.69 -10.52
CA LEU A 188 -23.93 18.84 -11.72
C LEU A 188 -25.04 19.03 -12.77
N ALA A 189 -26.00 19.92 -12.54
CA ALA A 189 -27.18 20.11 -13.42
C ALA A 189 -27.06 21.31 -14.41
N GLY A 190 -25.90 21.93 -14.53
CA GLY A 190 -25.72 23.23 -15.21
C GLY A 190 -25.06 23.23 -16.59
N SER A 191 -24.88 22.10 -17.29
CA SER A 191 -24.14 22.08 -18.56
C SER A 191 -24.84 21.49 -19.78
N GLU A 192 -26.19 21.38 -19.78
CA GLU A 192 -26.94 20.86 -20.93
C GLU A 192 -27.86 21.88 -21.62
N GLU A 193 -27.50 23.15 -21.66
CA GLU A 193 -28.29 24.08 -22.48
C GLU A 193 -27.40 25.17 -23.10
N ARG A 194 -26.62 24.84 -24.13
CA ARG A 194 -26.19 25.74 -25.22
C ARG A 194 -25.57 24.94 -26.39
N ALA A 195 -26.37 24.56 -27.35
CA ALA A 195 -25.99 24.53 -28.77
C ALA A 195 -27.27 24.51 -29.61
#